data_ddd2de398e24f183ae76f70b67943364
#
_entry.id   ddd2de398e24f183ae76f70b67943364
#
_cell.length_a   1.000
_cell.length_b   1.000
_cell.length_c   1.000
_cell.angle_alpha   90.00
_cell.angle_beta   90.00
_cell.angle_gamma   90.00
#
_symmetry.space_group_name_H-M   'P 1'
#
loop_
_entity.id
_entity.type
_entity.pdbx_description
1 polymer ?
#
loop_
_entity_poly.entity_id
_entity_poly.type
_entity_poly.pdbx_seq_one_letter_code
_entity_poly.pdbx_strand_id
1 'polypeptide(L)'
;MDKVCNFCGNKNFRTKEVQYIYRHNDKYLIVNNVPCEECEYCGEQYFQAHSLKKIEADFNKIYLFGKEPKKKIQVPIEEFMDIESA
;
A
#
# COMPACT_ATOMS: atom_id res chain seq x y z
N MET A 1 -0.43 11.87 23.84
CA MET A 1 -1.76 11.91 23.22
C MET A 1 -2.13 10.50 22.77
N ASP A 2 -3.26 10.01 23.23
CA ASP A 2 -3.67 8.65 22.92
C ASP A 2 -4.13 8.55 21.47
N LYS A 3 -3.62 7.55 20.80
CA LYS A 3 -4.00 7.25 19.43
C LYS A 3 -5.34 6.50 19.43
N VAL A 4 -6.26 6.96 18.62
CA VAL A 4 -7.60 6.39 18.51
C VAL A 4 -7.88 6.11 17.05
N CYS A 5 -8.47 4.95 16.78
CA CYS A 5 -8.88 4.61 15.42
C CYS A 5 -9.98 5.58 14.96
N ASN A 6 -9.75 6.24 13.83
CA ASN A 6 -10.71 7.19 13.28
C ASN A 6 -11.97 6.52 12.75
N PHE A 7 -11.91 5.21 12.54
CA PHE A 7 -13.00 4.45 11.96
C PHE A 7 -13.95 3.88 13.02
N CYS A 8 -13.40 3.26 14.06
CA CYS A 8 -14.22 2.59 15.08
C CYS A 8 -14.02 3.13 16.50
N GLY A 9 -13.05 4.03 16.71
CA GLY A 9 -12.78 4.61 18.02
C GLY A 9 -11.98 3.74 18.97
N ASN A 10 -11.54 2.57 18.57
CA ASN A 10 -10.74 1.69 19.41
C ASN A 10 -9.37 2.27 19.64
N LYS A 11 -8.80 2.04 20.81
CA LYS A 11 -7.49 2.54 21.19
C LYS A 11 -6.37 1.53 21.04
N ASN A 12 -6.71 0.28 20.77
CA ASN A 12 -5.73 -0.80 20.72
C ASN A 12 -5.28 -1.05 19.29
N PHE A 13 -3.97 -0.96 19.06
CA PHE A 13 -3.33 -1.16 17.77
C PHE A 13 -2.23 -2.20 17.91
N ARG A 14 -1.94 -2.89 16.81
CA ARG A 14 -0.79 -3.79 16.73
C ARG A 14 0.10 -3.34 15.59
N THR A 15 1.41 -3.49 15.80
CA THR A 15 2.39 -3.23 14.75
C THR A 15 2.40 -4.41 13.79
N LYS A 16 2.40 -4.12 12.49
CA LYS A 16 2.32 -5.12 11.45
C LYS A 16 3.13 -4.69 10.25
N GLU A 17 3.65 -5.64 9.48
CA GLU A 17 4.27 -5.38 8.19
C GLU A 17 3.37 -5.95 7.10
N VAL A 18 3.05 -5.11 6.11
CA VAL A 18 2.11 -5.49 5.06
C VAL A 18 2.66 -5.12 3.69
N GLN A 19 2.08 -5.72 2.66
CA GLN A 19 2.34 -5.31 1.29
C GLN A 19 1.51 -4.07 0.98
N TYR A 20 2.15 -3.04 0.47
CA TYR A 20 1.50 -1.79 0.09
C TYR A 20 1.60 -1.62 -1.41
N ILE A 21 0.49 -1.26 -2.05
CA ILE A 21 0.45 -1.01 -3.48
C ILE A 21 0.24 0.48 -3.70
N TYR A 22 1.25 1.14 -4.26
CA TYR A 22 1.19 2.56 -4.62
C TYR A 22 0.80 2.66 -6.08
N ARG A 23 -0.17 3.51 -6.35
CA ARG A 23 -0.70 3.70 -7.69
C ARG A 23 -0.75 5.18 -8.04
N HIS A 24 -0.24 5.53 -9.22
CA HIS A 24 -0.29 6.91 -9.73
C HIS A 24 -0.19 6.89 -11.25
N ASN A 25 -1.13 7.56 -11.93
CA ASN A 25 -1.14 7.68 -13.39
C ASN A 25 -1.00 6.32 -14.11
N ASP A 26 -1.80 5.36 -13.69
CA ASP A 26 -1.82 4.00 -14.24
C ASP A 26 -0.50 3.24 -14.10
N LYS A 27 0.36 3.70 -13.21
CA LYS A 27 1.61 3.02 -12.87
C LYS A 27 1.52 2.53 -11.44
N TYR A 28 2.16 1.39 -11.17
CA TYR A 28 2.04 0.70 -9.89
C TYR A 28 3.41 0.41 -9.32
N LEU A 29 3.49 0.44 -7.99
CA LEU A 29 4.67 -0.04 -7.27
C LEU A 29 4.17 -0.89 -6.11
N ILE A 30 4.64 -2.12 -6.03
CA ILE A 30 4.33 -3.02 -4.92
C ILE A 30 5.52 -2.97 -3.97
N VAL A 31 5.25 -2.64 -2.70
CA VAL A 31 6.28 -2.57 -1.67
C VAL A 31 5.96 -3.59 -0.59
N ASN A 32 6.89 -4.48 -0.32
CA ASN A 32 6.72 -5.52 0.70
C ASN A 32 7.20 -5.05 2.06
N ASN A 33 6.62 -5.59 3.10
CA ASN A 33 7.05 -5.41 4.49
C ASN A 33 7.04 -3.95 4.92
N VAL A 34 5.99 -3.23 4.56
CA VAL A 34 5.81 -1.83 4.97
C VAL A 34 5.24 -1.81 6.38
N PRO A 35 5.91 -1.14 7.32
CA PRO A 35 5.40 -1.08 8.69
C PRO A 35 4.13 -0.25 8.78
N CYS A 36 3.18 -0.75 9.53
CA CYS A 36 1.95 -0.03 9.80
C CYS A 36 1.43 -0.39 11.18
N GLU A 37 0.46 0.37 11.64
CA GLU A 37 -0.30 0.02 12.83
C GLU A 37 -1.71 -0.35 12.41
N GLU A 38 -2.17 -1.49 12.86
CA GLU A 38 -3.48 -2.01 12.52
C GLU A 38 -4.37 -1.99 13.75
N CYS A 39 -5.57 -1.43 13.60
CA CYS A 39 -6.55 -1.43 14.67
C CYS A 39 -6.95 -2.87 14.98
N GLU A 40 -6.85 -3.26 16.25
CA GLU A 40 -7.15 -4.64 16.65
C GLU A 40 -8.63 -4.99 16.52
N TYR A 41 -9.48 -4.00 16.46
CA TYR A 41 -10.92 -4.22 16.39
C TYR A 41 -11.43 -4.28 14.94
N CYS A 42 -11.18 -3.22 14.14
CA CYS A 42 -11.75 -3.14 12.80
C CYS A 42 -10.76 -3.47 11.68
N GLY A 43 -9.48 -3.62 12.00
CA GLY A 43 -8.47 -3.96 11.00
C GLY A 43 -7.99 -2.78 10.14
N GLU A 44 -8.42 -1.57 10.42
CA GLU A 44 -7.96 -0.40 9.69
C GLU A 44 -6.46 -0.21 9.88
N GLN A 45 -5.75 0.04 8.79
CA GLN A 45 -4.29 0.16 8.79
C GLN A 45 -3.88 1.63 8.67
N TYR A 46 -2.90 2.03 9.47
CA TYR A 46 -2.38 3.39 9.50
C TYR A 46 -0.89 3.38 9.22
N PHE A 47 -0.47 4.16 8.23
CA PHE A 47 0.92 4.27 7.81
C PHE A 47 1.47 5.62 8.23
N GLN A 48 2.76 5.64 8.60
CA GLN A 48 3.41 6.90 8.93
C GLN A 48 3.68 7.70 7.67
N ALA A 49 3.58 9.02 7.77
CA ALA A 49 3.76 9.90 6.61
C ALA A 49 5.12 9.71 5.95
N HIS A 50 6.19 9.55 6.74
CA HIS A 50 7.52 9.38 6.16
C HIS A 50 7.67 8.06 5.38
N SER A 51 6.94 7.02 5.79
CA SER A 51 6.93 5.76 5.05
C SER A 51 6.29 5.93 3.69
N LEU A 52 5.16 6.63 3.64
CA LEU A 52 4.45 6.89 2.38
C LEU A 52 5.27 7.81 1.46
N LYS A 53 5.94 8.81 2.02
CA LYS A 53 6.82 9.68 1.24
C LYS A 53 8.02 8.94 0.67
N LYS A 54 8.57 8.01 1.42
CA LYS A 54 9.67 7.17 0.96
C LYS A 54 9.24 6.31 -0.22
N ILE A 55 8.04 5.73 -0.15
CA ILE A 55 7.48 4.92 -1.22
C ILE A 55 7.25 5.78 -2.46
N GLU A 56 6.67 6.97 -2.30
CA GLU A 56 6.45 7.89 -3.41
C GLU A 56 7.76 8.29 -4.08
N ALA A 57 8.79 8.59 -3.29
CA ALA A 57 10.11 8.95 -3.81
C ALA A 57 10.71 7.80 -4.62
N ASP A 58 10.57 6.57 -4.14
CA ASP A 58 11.08 5.40 -4.85
C ASP A 58 10.32 5.13 -6.15
N PHE A 59 9.01 5.32 -6.12
CA PHE A 59 8.17 5.25 -7.32
C PHE A 59 8.69 6.21 -8.40
N ASN A 60 8.98 7.44 -8.01
CA ASN A 60 9.51 8.44 -8.94
C ASN A 60 10.89 8.05 -9.46
N LYS A 61 11.74 7.48 -8.61
CA LYS A 61 13.06 7.01 -9.06
C LYS A 61 12.94 5.93 -10.12
N ILE A 62 11.99 5.02 -9.94
CA ILE A 62 11.79 3.91 -10.89
C ILE A 62 11.22 4.43 -12.22
N TYR A 63 10.17 5.23 -12.17
CA TYR A 63 9.45 5.61 -13.38
C TYR A 63 9.99 6.86 -14.07
N LEU A 64 10.66 7.75 -13.34
CA LEU A 64 11.18 8.99 -13.92
C LEU A 64 12.69 9.01 -14.09
N PHE A 65 13.42 8.28 -13.24
CA PHE A 65 14.87 8.35 -13.22
C PHE A 65 15.57 7.03 -13.53
N GLY A 66 14.82 6.04 -13.98
CA GLY A 66 15.39 4.80 -14.49
C GLY A 66 15.95 3.82 -13.46
N LYS A 67 15.58 3.95 -12.19
CA LYS A 67 15.99 2.97 -11.20
C LYS A 67 15.44 1.60 -11.55
N GLU A 68 16.27 0.56 -11.49
CA GLU A 68 15.83 -0.80 -11.71
C GLU A 68 15.40 -1.45 -10.39
N PRO A 69 14.14 -1.87 -10.26
CA PRO A 69 13.72 -2.61 -9.08
C PRO A 69 14.30 -4.03 -9.09
N LYS A 70 14.33 -4.67 -7.93
CA LYS A 70 14.84 -6.04 -7.83
C LYS A 70 14.00 -7.03 -8.61
N LYS A 71 12.71 -6.78 -8.74
CA LYS A 71 11.78 -7.73 -9.35
C LYS A 71 10.65 -6.96 -10.02
N LYS A 72 10.20 -7.48 -11.14
CA LYS A 72 9.00 -6.99 -11.83
C LYS A 72 8.05 -8.15 -12.05
N ILE A 73 6.76 -7.88 -12.01
CA ILE A 73 5.74 -8.87 -12.31
C ILE A 73 4.80 -8.33 -13.37
N GLN A 74 4.16 -9.24 -14.09
CA GLN A 74 3.09 -8.89 -15.01
C GLN A 74 1.77 -9.08 -14.29
N VAL A 75 0.88 -8.10 -14.43
CA VAL A 75 -0.43 -8.13 -13.79
C VAL A 75 -1.49 -8.13 -14.90
N PRO A 76 -2.36 -9.15 -14.93
CA PRO A 76 -3.44 -9.15 -15.92
C PRO A 76 -4.44 -8.05 -15.65
N ILE A 77 -5.04 -7.54 -16.72
CA ILE A 77 -6.07 -6.51 -16.66
C ILE A 77 -7.25 -7.01 -17.46
N GLU A 78 -8.44 -7.00 -16.86
CA GLU A 78 -9.67 -7.43 -17.50
C GLU A 78 -10.69 -6.29 -17.48
N GLU A 79 -11.53 -6.27 -18.51
CA GLU A 79 -12.74 -5.47 -18.46
C GLU A 79 -13.82 -6.31 -17.81
N PHE A 80 -14.60 -5.72 -16.92
CA PHE A 80 -15.64 -6.48 -16.21
C PHE A 80 -16.61 -7.17 -17.18
N MET A 81 -16.96 -6.49 -18.27
CA MET A 81 -17.91 -7.03 -19.26
C MET A 81 -17.38 -8.23 -20.03
N ASP A 82 -16.04 -8.39 -20.06
CA ASP A 82 -15.40 -9.51 -20.75
C ASP A 82 -15.23 -10.73 -19.84
N ILE A 83 -15.52 -10.59 -18.55
CA ILE A 83 -15.39 -11.71 -17.60
C ILE A 83 -16.60 -12.61 -17.74
N GLU A 84 -16.36 -13.86 -18.09
CA GLU A 84 -17.41 -14.86 -18.27
C GLU A 84 -17.90 -15.38 -16.92
N SER A 85 -19.22 -15.58 -16.83
CA SER A 85 -19.80 -16.24 -15.66
C SER A 85 -19.45 -17.71 -15.70
N ALA A 86 -18.96 -18.23 -14.57
CA ALA A 86 -18.63 -19.64 -14.45
C ALA A 86 -19.87 -20.52 -14.42
#